data_637097c13bca3796a60b7f17d57e7f84
#
_entry.id   637097c13bca3796a60b7f17d57e7f84
#
_cell.length_a   1.000
_cell.length_b   1.000
_cell.length_c   1.000
_cell.angle_alpha   90.00
_cell.angle_beta   90.00
_cell.angle_gamma   90.00
#
_symmetry.space_group_name_H-M   'P 1'
#
loop_
_entity.id
_entity.type
_entity.pdbx_description
1 polymer ?
#
loop_
_entity_poly.entity_id
_entity_poly.type
_entity_poly.pdbx_seq_one_letter_code
_entity_poly.pdbx_strand_id
1 'polypeptide(L)'
;LLWLTATGCLTGRRAATATLPVREASVLLNDLDARRADWNTLGLRLESTASAMGKAGTFTLNVRMARDSVIWMSISPALGVEAARILLTPDSVQVMSKLPGSRFVFQGNYNQLEDAVQAPVSFDLMQDLLLGQPLMMNPEGEEYVSRVDGDRYVLMSKYDRNVRKLVGTDDKELSPDDSLSIVAKDKKAERLLEKAEKKAEKKDDVSEELLVKRFWMDGTTYDPVQDVIDDLLRSRTVR
;
A
#
# COMPACT_ATOMS: atom_id res chain seq x y z
N LEU A 1 42.16 -39.92 42.95
CA LEU A 1 40.89 -39.13 42.78
C LEU A 1 40.77 -38.67 41.35
N LEU A 2 39.91 -39.36 40.52
CA LEU A 2 39.63 -39.02 39.21
C LEU A 2 38.33 -38.16 39.20
N TRP A 3 38.36 -36.91 38.64
CA TRP A 3 37.20 -36.09 38.39
C TRP A 3 36.82 -36.26 36.93
N LEU A 4 35.67 -36.90 36.66
CA LEU A 4 35.02 -36.91 35.35
C LEU A 4 34.13 -35.67 35.26
N THR A 5 34.47 -34.71 34.38
CA THR A 5 33.61 -33.61 33.98
C THR A 5 32.78 -34.04 32.77
N ALA A 6 31.49 -34.30 32.99
CA ALA A 6 30.54 -34.54 31.91
C ALA A 6 30.13 -33.17 31.31
N THR A 7 30.66 -32.82 30.14
CA THR A 7 30.17 -31.73 29.31
C THR A 7 28.90 -32.17 28.61
N GLY A 8 27.75 -31.83 29.16
CA GLY A 8 26.46 -31.99 28.49
C GLY A 8 26.30 -30.97 27.34
N CYS A 9 26.29 -31.45 26.10
CA CYS A 9 25.84 -30.66 24.96
C CYS A 9 24.36 -30.32 25.12
N LEU A 10 24.07 -29.09 25.51
CA LEU A 10 22.73 -28.50 25.35
C LEU A 10 22.46 -28.28 23.85
N THR A 11 21.92 -29.28 23.19
CA THR A 11 21.26 -29.08 21.90
C THR A 11 20.05 -28.22 22.15
N GLY A 12 20.20 -26.90 21.91
CA GLY A 12 19.09 -25.98 21.91
C GLY A 12 18.06 -26.45 20.86
N ARG A 13 16.98 -27.05 21.35
CA ARG A 13 15.77 -27.25 20.52
C ARG A 13 15.36 -25.85 20.06
N ARG A 14 15.61 -25.53 18.80
CA ARG A 14 14.89 -24.43 18.15
C ARG A 14 13.42 -24.72 18.38
N ALA A 15 12.73 -23.86 19.13
CA ALA A 15 11.29 -23.89 19.23
C ALA A 15 10.77 -23.86 17.77
N ALA A 16 10.05 -24.89 17.37
CA ALA A 16 9.35 -24.88 16.11
C ALA A 16 8.40 -23.68 16.19
N THR A 17 8.65 -22.66 15.40
CA THR A 17 7.73 -21.54 15.24
C THR A 17 6.41 -22.18 14.78
N ALA A 18 5.38 -22.07 15.60
CA ALA A 18 4.08 -22.61 15.26
C ALA A 18 3.65 -21.92 13.97
N THR A 19 3.62 -22.66 12.87
CA THR A 19 3.10 -22.17 11.60
C THR A 19 1.63 -21.89 11.78
N LEU A 20 1.19 -20.70 11.40
CA LEU A 20 -0.22 -20.32 11.42
C LEU A 20 -1.05 -21.32 10.60
N PRO A 21 -2.27 -21.65 11.02
CA PRO A 21 -3.17 -22.48 10.21
C PRO A 21 -3.52 -21.75 8.91
N VAL A 22 -3.57 -22.46 7.80
CA VAL A 22 -4.02 -21.88 6.53
C VAL A 22 -5.47 -21.44 6.67
N ARG A 23 -5.77 -20.20 6.29
CA ARG A 23 -7.12 -19.64 6.25
C ARG A 23 -7.48 -19.24 4.82
N GLU A 24 -8.72 -19.35 4.46
CA GLU A 24 -9.22 -18.88 3.18
C GLU A 24 -9.24 -17.35 3.13
N ALA A 25 -9.03 -16.78 1.94
CA ALA A 25 -9.02 -15.33 1.74
C ALA A 25 -10.36 -14.69 2.15
N SER A 26 -11.47 -15.33 1.89
CA SER A 26 -12.82 -14.89 2.29
C SER A 26 -12.95 -14.68 3.80
N VAL A 27 -12.36 -15.56 4.60
CA VAL A 27 -12.39 -15.43 6.07
C VAL A 27 -11.59 -14.21 6.52
N LEU A 28 -10.40 -14.01 5.96
CA LEU A 28 -9.55 -12.86 6.30
C LEU A 28 -10.16 -11.53 5.83
N LEU A 29 -10.80 -11.52 4.67
CA LEU A 29 -11.51 -10.33 4.18
C LEU A 29 -12.70 -9.97 5.08
N ASN A 30 -13.48 -10.96 5.52
CA ASN A 30 -14.57 -10.73 6.46
C ASN A 30 -14.06 -10.21 7.82
N ASP A 31 -12.94 -10.74 8.31
CA ASP A 31 -12.32 -10.28 9.56
C ASP A 31 -11.85 -8.82 9.44
N LEU A 32 -11.31 -8.41 8.28
CA LEU A 32 -10.94 -7.03 8.01
C LEU A 32 -12.17 -6.12 7.94
N ASP A 33 -13.21 -6.53 7.22
CA ASP A 33 -14.43 -5.74 7.07
C ASP A 33 -15.15 -5.55 8.40
N ALA A 34 -15.22 -6.59 9.23
CA ALA A 34 -15.83 -6.53 10.57
C ALA A 34 -15.12 -5.54 11.52
N ARG A 35 -13.87 -5.17 11.21
CA ARG A 35 -13.07 -4.21 12.00
C ARG A 35 -13.09 -2.79 11.44
N ARG A 36 -13.69 -2.59 10.26
CA ARG A 36 -13.84 -1.25 9.70
C ARG A 36 -14.67 -0.39 10.66
N ALA A 37 -14.07 0.70 11.10
CA ALA A 37 -14.77 1.68 11.93
C ALA A 37 -15.94 2.26 11.13
N ASP A 38 -17.11 2.34 11.74
CA ASP A 38 -18.22 3.11 11.18
C ASP A 38 -18.04 4.58 11.58
N TRP A 39 -17.91 5.46 10.60
CA TRP A 39 -17.71 6.89 10.81
C TRP A 39 -18.33 7.69 9.65
N ASN A 40 -18.83 8.87 9.95
CA ASN A 40 -19.30 9.83 8.96
C ASN A 40 -18.34 11.00 8.81
N THR A 41 -17.84 11.48 9.92
CA THR A 41 -16.82 12.54 9.97
C THR A 41 -15.73 12.16 10.96
N LEU A 42 -14.48 12.51 10.63
CA LEU A 42 -13.32 12.17 11.45
C LEU A 42 -12.35 13.35 11.53
N GLY A 43 -11.81 13.57 12.71
CA GLY A 43 -10.72 14.51 12.96
C GLY A 43 -9.51 13.75 13.51
N LEU A 44 -8.34 13.92 12.87
CA LEU A 44 -7.08 13.29 13.26
C LEU A 44 -6.01 14.35 13.46
N ARG A 45 -5.13 14.11 14.42
CA ARG A 45 -3.89 14.83 14.59
C ARG A 45 -2.74 13.82 14.61
N LEU A 46 -1.90 13.87 13.61
CA LEU A 46 -0.80 12.93 13.41
C LEU A 46 0.53 13.67 13.53
N GLU A 47 1.47 13.07 14.22
CA GLU A 47 2.88 13.47 14.16
C GLU A 47 3.58 12.59 13.16
N SER A 48 4.20 13.19 12.16
CA SER A 48 4.80 12.47 11.04
C SER A 48 6.21 12.96 10.82
N THR A 49 7.07 12.06 10.37
CA THR A 49 8.43 12.39 9.93
C THR A 49 8.56 12.06 8.45
N ALA A 50 8.98 13.04 7.66
CA ALA A 50 9.29 12.81 6.26
C ALA A 50 10.75 13.13 5.99
N SER A 51 11.34 12.39 5.06
CA SER A 51 12.66 12.66 4.52
C SER A 51 12.55 13.02 3.04
N ALA A 52 12.95 14.22 2.69
CA ALA A 52 13.01 14.69 1.31
C ALA A 52 14.35 15.36 1.02
N MET A 53 14.95 15.06 -0.11
CA MET A 53 16.24 15.64 -0.55
C MET A 53 17.35 15.52 0.52
N GLY A 54 17.40 14.39 1.24
CA GLY A 54 18.41 14.13 2.28
C GLY A 54 18.18 14.87 3.60
N LYS A 55 17.04 15.57 3.77
CA LYS A 55 16.66 16.23 5.03
C LYS A 55 15.44 15.57 5.61
N ALA A 56 15.53 15.09 6.85
CA ALA A 56 14.41 14.63 7.62
C ALA A 56 13.79 15.78 8.43
N GLY A 57 12.47 15.83 8.46
CA GLY A 57 11.73 16.82 9.24
C GLY A 57 10.50 16.22 9.88
N THR A 58 10.22 16.62 11.12
CA THR A 58 8.98 16.27 11.82
C THR A 58 7.94 17.37 11.60
N PHE A 59 6.70 16.97 11.35
CA PHE A 59 5.58 17.87 11.17
C PHE A 59 4.31 17.30 11.79
N THR A 60 3.39 18.20 12.17
CA THR A 60 2.06 17.84 12.60
C THR A 60 1.11 17.95 11.40
N LEU A 61 0.35 16.88 11.17
CA LEU A 61 -0.72 16.83 10.20
C LEU A 61 -2.05 16.85 10.94
N ASN A 62 -2.84 17.90 10.76
CA ASN A 62 -4.22 17.96 11.23
C ASN A 62 -5.13 17.62 10.05
N VAL A 63 -5.97 16.60 10.24
CA VAL A 63 -6.90 16.11 9.21
C VAL A 63 -8.33 16.28 9.70
N ARG A 64 -9.19 16.70 8.80
CA ARG A 64 -10.66 16.64 8.97
C ARG A 64 -11.22 16.05 7.71
N MET A 65 -12.04 15.02 7.85
CA MET A 65 -12.60 14.35 6.69
C MET A 65 -14.06 13.96 6.92
N ALA A 66 -14.81 13.98 5.83
CA ALA A 66 -16.13 13.38 5.73
C ALA A 66 -16.05 12.25 4.72
N ARG A 67 -16.64 11.09 5.08
CA ARG A 67 -16.56 9.84 4.28
C ARG A 67 -16.98 10.12 2.85
N ASP A 68 -16.18 9.64 1.91
CA ASP A 68 -16.42 9.65 0.46
C ASP A 68 -16.75 11.03 -0.13
N SER A 69 -16.41 12.11 0.59
CA SER A 69 -16.79 13.47 0.24
C SER A 69 -15.62 14.44 0.22
N VAL A 70 -14.90 14.58 1.35
CA VAL A 70 -13.84 15.58 1.45
C VAL A 70 -12.80 15.18 2.49
N ILE A 71 -11.53 15.46 2.17
CA ILE A 71 -10.41 15.39 3.10
C ILE A 71 -9.72 16.75 3.10
N TRP A 72 -9.73 17.39 4.26
CA TRP A 72 -9.00 18.62 4.50
C TRP A 72 -7.80 18.34 5.41
N MET A 73 -6.61 18.81 5.01
CA MET A 73 -5.39 18.63 5.76
C MET A 73 -4.64 19.95 5.95
N SER A 74 -4.05 20.14 7.12
CA SER A 74 -3.14 21.24 7.44
C SER A 74 -1.83 20.68 7.95
N ILE A 75 -0.73 21.08 7.33
CA ILE A 75 0.63 20.59 7.60
C ILE A 75 1.39 21.71 8.31
N SER A 76 1.87 21.45 9.52
CA SER A 76 2.64 22.40 10.33
C SER A 76 3.95 21.77 10.77
N PRO A 77 5.13 22.35 10.44
CA PRO A 77 6.41 21.94 11.02
C PRO A 77 6.43 22.16 12.54
N ALA A 78 7.47 21.69 13.20
CA ALA A 78 7.63 21.68 14.65
C ALA A 78 7.45 23.06 15.33
N LEU A 79 7.59 24.17 14.62
CA LEU A 79 7.40 25.53 15.11
C LEU A 79 5.93 26.00 15.09
N GLY A 80 4.99 25.15 14.70
CA GLY A 80 3.55 25.41 14.77
C GLY A 80 2.97 26.35 13.71
N VAL A 81 3.78 26.87 12.78
CA VAL A 81 3.29 27.67 11.66
C VAL A 81 2.84 26.77 10.54
N GLU A 82 1.60 26.98 10.06
CA GLU A 82 1.07 26.20 8.94
C GLU A 82 1.91 26.43 7.66
N ALA A 83 2.50 25.34 7.16
CA ALA A 83 3.34 25.35 5.97
C ALA A 83 2.55 25.05 4.68
N ALA A 84 1.55 24.20 4.79
CA ALA A 84 0.72 23.85 3.65
C ALA A 84 -0.70 23.47 4.08
N ARG A 85 -1.62 23.60 3.13
CA ARG A 85 -3.00 23.17 3.26
C ARG A 85 -3.40 22.38 2.01
N ILE A 86 -4.09 21.29 2.23
CA ILE A 86 -4.55 20.40 1.16
C ILE A 86 -6.05 20.17 1.34
N LEU A 87 -6.77 20.23 0.24
CA LEU A 87 -8.18 19.87 0.15
C LEU A 87 -8.34 18.86 -0.98
N LEU A 88 -8.87 17.69 -0.65
CA LEU A 88 -9.18 16.61 -1.58
C LEU A 88 -10.68 16.40 -1.61
N THR A 89 -11.22 16.25 -2.81
CA THR A 89 -12.55 15.72 -3.09
C THR A 89 -12.41 14.52 -4.01
N PRO A 90 -13.43 13.70 -4.25
CA PRO A 90 -13.34 12.58 -5.19
C PRO A 90 -12.78 12.98 -6.58
N ASP A 91 -13.08 14.21 -7.04
CA ASP A 91 -12.75 14.65 -8.40
C ASP A 91 -11.63 15.69 -8.47
N SER A 92 -11.21 16.28 -7.36
CA SER A 92 -10.29 17.43 -7.38
C SER A 92 -9.30 17.47 -6.23
N VAL A 93 -8.17 18.08 -6.51
CA VAL A 93 -7.08 18.33 -5.57
C VAL A 93 -6.76 19.81 -5.54
N GLN A 94 -6.69 20.38 -4.33
CA GLN A 94 -6.19 21.73 -4.10
C GLN A 94 -5.05 21.68 -3.09
N VAL A 95 -3.92 22.28 -3.43
CA VAL A 95 -2.76 22.38 -2.54
C VAL A 95 -2.35 23.85 -2.45
N MET A 96 -2.23 24.36 -1.23
CA MET A 96 -1.73 25.69 -0.96
C MET A 96 -0.44 25.60 -0.14
N SER A 97 0.68 26.00 -0.68
CA SER A 97 1.93 26.16 0.06
C SER A 97 2.05 27.59 0.60
N LYS A 98 2.37 27.71 1.89
CA LYS A 98 2.60 28.98 2.60
C LYS A 98 4.06 29.18 2.95
N LEU A 99 4.94 28.25 2.56
CA LEU A 99 6.37 28.31 2.86
C LEU A 99 7.00 29.57 2.27
N PRO A 100 7.81 30.33 3.03
CA PRO A 100 8.57 31.44 2.52
C PRO A 100 9.46 31.01 1.34
N GLY A 101 9.40 31.73 0.22
CA GLY A 101 10.14 31.41 -1.00
C GLY A 101 9.57 30.30 -1.88
N SER A 102 8.52 29.60 -1.42
CA SER A 102 7.84 28.55 -2.20
C SER A 102 6.33 28.62 -2.02
N ARG A 103 5.77 29.82 -2.14
CA ARG A 103 4.31 30.02 -2.08
C ARG A 103 3.68 29.70 -3.44
N PHE A 104 2.74 28.79 -3.44
CA PHE A 104 1.95 28.47 -4.64
C PHE A 104 0.56 27.99 -4.26
N VAL A 105 -0.33 28.03 -5.21
CA VAL A 105 -1.62 27.34 -5.16
C VAL A 105 -1.68 26.45 -6.40
N PHE A 106 -1.92 25.18 -6.15
CA PHE A 106 -2.22 24.19 -7.17
C PHE A 106 -3.71 23.83 -7.07
N GLN A 107 -4.37 23.74 -8.20
CA GLN A 107 -5.73 23.21 -8.31
C GLN A 107 -5.79 22.36 -9.57
N GLY A 108 -6.17 21.10 -9.44
CA GLY A 108 -6.16 20.16 -10.53
C GLY A 108 -6.88 18.85 -10.18
N ASN A 109 -6.65 17.85 -10.99
CA ASN A 109 -7.10 16.48 -10.78
C ASN A 109 -5.99 15.58 -10.25
N TYR A 110 -6.34 14.34 -9.93
CA TYR A 110 -5.39 13.36 -9.37
C TYR A 110 -4.28 12.98 -10.35
N ASN A 111 -4.56 12.86 -11.66
CA ASN A 111 -3.54 12.52 -12.65
C ASN A 111 -2.39 13.56 -12.67
N GLN A 112 -2.74 14.85 -12.59
CA GLN A 112 -1.73 15.91 -12.52
C GLN A 112 -0.92 15.86 -11.21
N LEU A 113 -1.55 15.45 -10.10
CA LEU A 113 -0.83 15.28 -8.84
C LEU A 113 0.08 14.06 -8.90
N GLU A 114 -0.37 12.94 -9.43
CA GLU A 114 0.44 11.73 -9.64
C GLU A 114 1.70 12.00 -10.45
N ASP A 115 1.56 12.77 -11.53
CA ASP A 115 2.70 13.17 -12.35
C ASP A 115 3.71 14.02 -11.56
N ALA A 116 3.21 14.88 -10.68
CA ALA A 116 4.06 15.74 -9.87
C ALA A 116 4.78 14.99 -8.74
N VAL A 117 4.09 14.07 -8.06
CA VAL A 117 4.64 13.31 -6.91
C VAL A 117 5.27 11.97 -7.32
N GLN A 118 5.06 11.55 -8.56
CA GLN A 118 5.57 10.30 -9.12
C GLN A 118 5.12 9.06 -8.33
N ALA A 119 3.91 9.09 -7.77
CA ALA A 119 3.27 8.01 -7.04
C ALA A 119 1.77 7.97 -7.35
N PRO A 120 1.10 6.81 -7.28
CA PRO A 120 -0.35 6.75 -7.41
C PRO A 120 -1.00 7.54 -6.27
N VAL A 121 -1.95 8.39 -6.61
CA VAL A 121 -2.74 9.18 -5.65
C VAL A 121 -4.18 9.20 -6.09
N SER A 122 -5.09 8.77 -5.22
CA SER A 122 -6.53 8.92 -5.42
C SER A 122 -7.19 9.35 -4.11
N PHE A 123 -8.44 9.77 -4.18
CA PHE A 123 -9.20 10.12 -2.98
C PHE A 123 -9.31 8.92 -2.04
N ASP A 124 -9.68 7.75 -2.58
CA ASP A 124 -9.86 6.52 -1.81
C ASP A 124 -8.56 6.05 -1.19
N LEU A 125 -7.46 6.07 -1.96
CA LEU A 125 -6.12 5.74 -1.44
C LEU A 125 -5.74 6.63 -0.26
N MET A 126 -6.01 7.94 -0.34
CA MET A 126 -5.73 8.87 0.74
C MET A 126 -6.63 8.64 1.95
N GLN A 127 -7.89 8.29 1.73
CA GLN A 127 -8.84 7.95 2.79
C GLN A 127 -8.40 6.67 3.51
N ASP A 128 -8.08 5.60 2.78
CA ASP A 128 -7.59 4.34 3.33
C ASP A 128 -6.30 4.53 4.14
N LEU A 129 -5.34 5.29 3.59
CA LEU A 129 -4.07 5.60 4.25
C LEU A 129 -4.29 6.29 5.60
N LEU A 130 -5.16 7.29 5.65
CA LEU A 130 -5.44 8.04 6.87
C LEU A 130 -6.20 7.23 7.92
N LEU A 131 -6.93 6.21 7.50
CA LEU A 131 -7.66 5.29 8.37
C LEU A 131 -6.83 4.07 8.79
N GLY A 132 -5.64 3.88 8.21
CA GLY A 132 -4.84 2.67 8.41
C GLY A 132 -5.53 1.43 7.83
N GLN A 133 -6.33 1.62 6.78
CA GLN A 133 -6.98 0.53 6.06
C GLN A 133 -6.05 -0.01 4.95
N PRO A 134 -6.22 -1.27 4.53
CA PRO A 134 -5.49 -1.80 3.38
C PRO A 134 -5.71 -0.95 2.14
N LEU A 135 -4.60 -0.49 1.56
CA LEU A 135 -4.63 0.50 0.47
C LEU A 135 -5.21 -0.08 -0.82
N MET A 136 -6.20 0.58 -1.40
CA MET A 136 -6.81 0.19 -2.68
C MET A 136 -7.35 -1.25 -2.68
N MET A 137 -7.71 -1.81 -1.54
CA MET A 137 -8.33 -3.14 -1.47
C MET A 137 -9.77 -3.08 -1.99
N ASN A 138 -10.09 -3.91 -2.99
CA ASN A 138 -11.42 -3.97 -3.59
C ASN A 138 -11.99 -5.41 -3.55
N PRO A 139 -12.55 -5.86 -2.41
CA PRO A 139 -13.06 -7.23 -2.27
C PRO A 139 -14.26 -7.54 -3.17
N GLU A 140 -15.00 -6.53 -3.64
CA GLU A 140 -16.16 -6.71 -4.50
C GLU A 140 -15.77 -6.87 -5.98
N GLY A 141 -14.68 -6.22 -6.41
CA GLY A 141 -14.21 -6.22 -7.79
C GLY A 141 -13.02 -7.14 -8.06
N GLU A 142 -12.34 -7.63 -7.03
CA GLU A 142 -11.12 -8.43 -7.15
C GLU A 142 -11.22 -9.74 -6.38
N GLU A 143 -10.62 -10.78 -6.93
CA GLU A 143 -10.40 -12.03 -6.20
C GLU A 143 -9.06 -11.98 -5.46
N TYR A 144 -9.04 -12.52 -4.25
CA TYR A 144 -7.84 -12.61 -3.42
C TYR A 144 -7.50 -14.07 -3.11
N VAL A 145 -6.21 -14.33 -2.94
CA VAL A 145 -5.68 -15.58 -2.39
C VAL A 145 -4.96 -15.29 -1.08
N SER A 146 -5.04 -16.22 -0.14
CA SER A 146 -4.35 -16.10 1.14
C SER A 146 -3.13 -17.01 1.19
N ARG A 147 -2.10 -16.56 1.89
CA ARG A 147 -0.91 -17.34 2.23
C ARG A 147 -0.48 -17.07 3.67
N VAL A 148 0.36 -17.93 4.18
CA VAL A 148 1.02 -17.74 5.47
C VAL A 148 2.48 -17.36 5.19
N ASP A 149 2.94 -16.28 5.80
CA ASP A 149 4.30 -15.78 5.74
C ASP A 149 4.81 -15.58 7.19
N GLY A 150 5.53 -16.60 7.69
CA GLY A 150 5.99 -16.62 9.07
C GLY A 150 4.84 -16.61 10.08
N ASP A 151 4.73 -15.53 10.82
CA ASP A 151 3.70 -15.24 11.82
C ASP A 151 2.56 -14.35 11.32
N ARG A 152 2.45 -14.17 10.00
CA ARG A 152 1.51 -13.26 9.34
C ARG A 152 0.67 -13.99 8.30
N TYR A 153 -0.51 -13.46 8.04
CA TYR A 153 -1.28 -13.79 6.85
C TYR A 153 -0.99 -12.76 5.75
N VAL A 154 -0.98 -13.22 4.51
CA VAL A 154 -0.87 -12.37 3.33
C VAL A 154 -2.07 -12.59 2.45
N LEU A 155 -2.82 -11.53 2.17
CA LEU A 155 -3.80 -11.48 1.10
C LEU A 155 -3.15 -10.91 -0.15
N MET A 156 -3.30 -11.59 -1.26
CA MET A 156 -2.75 -11.16 -2.56
C MET A 156 -3.88 -11.09 -3.57
N SER A 157 -3.92 -10.01 -4.36
CA SER A 157 -4.84 -9.94 -5.50
C SER A 157 -4.52 -11.04 -6.50
N LYS A 158 -5.56 -11.69 -7.03
CA LYS A 158 -5.40 -12.77 -8.01
C LYS A 158 -5.14 -12.17 -9.39
N TYR A 159 -3.98 -12.45 -9.93
CA TYR A 159 -3.62 -11.91 -11.24
C TYR A 159 -4.42 -12.54 -12.36
N ASP A 160 -4.78 -11.74 -13.35
CA ASP A 160 -5.21 -12.25 -14.63
C ASP A 160 -4.07 -13.04 -15.33
N ARG A 161 -4.46 -13.97 -16.20
CA ARG A 161 -3.51 -14.79 -17.02
C ARG A 161 -2.50 -13.92 -17.79
N ASN A 162 -2.88 -12.69 -18.14
CA ASN A 162 -2.01 -11.77 -18.87
C ASN A 162 -0.90 -11.21 -17.98
N VAL A 163 -1.22 -10.85 -16.72
CA VAL A 163 -0.24 -10.40 -15.73
C VAL A 163 0.79 -11.50 -15.43
N ARG A 164 0.36 -12.75 -15.27
CA ARG A 164 1.27 -13.89 -15.08
C ARG A 164 2.28 -14.06 -16.22
N LYS A 165 1.83 -13.84 -17.46
CA LYS A 165 2.73 -13.90 -18.64
C LYS A 165 3.71 -12.74 -18.69
N LEU A 166 3.34 -11.57 -18.18
CA LEU A 166 4.20 -10.38 -18.10
C LEU A 166 5.26 -10.53 -17.00
N VAL A 167 4.86 -11.06 -15.86
CA VAL A 167 5.75 -11.26 -14.69
C VAL A 167 6.65 -12.49 -14.88
N GLY A 168 6.24 -13.45 -15.73
CA GLY A 168 7.04 -14.66 -16.07
C GLY A 168 7.14 -15.68 -14.95
N THR A 169 6.27 -15.59 -13.94
CA THR A 169 6.24 -16.49 -12.78
C THR A 169 4.87 -17.10 -12.57
N ASP A 170 4.83 -18.33 -12.06
CA ASP A 170 3.61 -18.94 -11.53
C ASP A 170 3.38 -18.46 -10.08
N ASP A 171 2.11 -18.32 -9.67
CA ASP A 171 1.70 -17.86 -8.33
C ASP A 171 2.35 -18.64 -7.16
N LYS A 172 2.93 -19.81 -7.46
CA LYS A 172 3.56 -20.68 -6.45
C LYS A 172 5.03 -20.32 -6.17
N GLU A 173 5.67 -19.56 -7.06
CA GLU A 173 7.11 -19.26 -6.98
C GLU A 173 7.40 -17.86 -6.44
N LEU A 174 6.38 -17.03 -6.29
CA LEU A 174 6.54 -15.68 -5.76
C LEU A 174 6.64 -15.70 -4.23
N SER A 175 7.77 -15.20 -3.72
CA SER A 175 7.84 -14.82 -2.33
C SER A 175 6.92 -13.61 -2.09
N PRO A 176 6.15 -13.58 -0.99
CA PRO A 176 5.29 -12.45 -0.68
C PRO A 176 6.01 -11.10 -0.65
N ASP A 177 7.29 -11.07 -0.23
CA ASP A 177 8.07 -9.83 -0.08
C ASP A 177 8.81 -9.40 -1.37
N ASP A 178 8.80 -10.20 -2.43
CA ASP A 178 9.46 -9.87 -3.69
C ASP A 178 8.68 -8.76 -4.42
N SER A 179 9.38 -7.74 -4.88
CA SER A 179 8.84 -6.75 -5.82
C SER A 179 8.66 -7.39 -7.19
N LEU A 180 7.46 -7.32 -7.74
CA LEU A 180 7.18 -7.83 -9.06
C LEU A 180 7.73 -6.87 -10.11
N SER A 181 8.51 -7.39 -11.05
CA SER A 181 8.97 -6.65 -12.19
C SER A 181 8.50 -7.30 -13.48
N ILE A 182 8.23 -6.50 -14.50
CA ILE A 182 7.93 -7.03 -15.82
C ILE A 182 9.21 -7.64 -16.39
N VAL A 183 9.18 -8.95 -16.62
CA VAL A 183 10.24 -9.65 -17.36
C VAL A 183 9.85 -9.63 -18.84
N ALA A 184 10.16 -8.55 -19.53
CA ALA A 184 9.97 -8.44 -20.98
C ALA A 184 10.95 -9.38 -21.69
N LYS A 185 10.64 -10.68 -21.73
CA LYS A 185 11.45 -11.70 -22.46
C LYS A 185 10.95 -11.97 -23.86
N ASP A 186 9.80 -11.43 -24.27
CA ASP A 186 9.14 -11.84 -25.51
C ASP A 186 8.41 -10.70 -26.21
N LYS A 187 8.44 -10.66 -27.57
CA LYS A 187 7.63 -9.76 -28.40
C LYS A 187 6.12 -9.81 -28.09
N LYS A 188 5.68 -10.88 -27.42
CA LYS A 188 4.30 -11.06 -26.98
C LYS A 188 3.99 -10.26 -25.70
N ALA A 189 4.95 -10.14 -24.79
CA ALA A 189 4.84 -9.29 -23.60
C ALA A 189 4.81 -7.80 -23.99
N GLU A 190 5.67 -7.36 -24.92
CA GLU A 190 5.64 -5.99 -25.46
C GLU A 190 4.28 -5.64 -26.09
N ARG A 191 3.70 -6.56 -26.87
CA ARG A 191 2.36 -6.37 -27.45
C ARG A 191 1.23 -6.34 -26.44
N LEU A 192 1.38 -7.04 -25.31
CA LEU A 192 0.39 -7.02 -24.22
C LEU A 192 0.48 -5.71 -23.44
N LEU A 193 1.69 -5.22 -23.20
CA LEU A 193 1.92 -3.89 -22.60
C LEU A 193 1.37 -2.78 -23.47
N GLU A 194 1.73 -2.75 -24.76
CA GLU A 194 1.23 -1.76 -25.72
C GLU A 194 -0.31 -1.75 -25.83
N LYS A 195 -0.95 -2.93 -25.73
CA LYS A 195 -2.41 -3.03 -25.69
C LYS A 195 -3.00 -2.53 -24.36
N ALA A 196 -2.33 -2.78 -23.24
CA ALA A 196 -2.76 -2.31 -21.94
C ALA A 196 -2.60 -0.79 -21.85
N GLU A 197 -1.50 -0.22 -22.33
CA GLU A 197 -1.27 1.22 -22.43
C GLU A 197 -2.34 1.92 -23.30
N LYS A 198 -2.61 1.40 -24.51
CA LYS A 198 -3.65 1.93 -25.38
C LYS A 198 -5.08 1.81 -24.82
N LYS A 199 -5.31 0.83 -23.95
CA LYS A 199 -6.58 0.66 -23.25
C LYS A 199 -6.69 1.63 -22.07
N ALA A 200 -5.57 1.87 -21.36
CA ALA A 200 -5.46 2.86 -20.29
C ALA A 200 -5.64 4.30 -20.80
N GLU A 201 -5.06 4.66 -21.96
CA GLU A 201 -5.25 5.97 -22.60
C GLU A 201 -6.71 6.26 -23.02
N LYS A 202 -7.51 5.22 -23.27
CA LYS A 202 -8.92 5.36 -23.70
C LYS A 202 -9.93 5.41 -22.56
N LYS A 203 -9.54 5.01 -21.37
CA LYS A 203 -10.32 5.11 -20.14
C LYS A 203 -9.54 6.01 -19.19
N ASP A 204 -10.22 7.04 -18.65
CA ASP A 204 -9.71 7.84 -17.51
C ASP A 204 -9.47 6.98 -16.23
N ASP A 205 -9.73 5.70 -16.31
CA ASP A 205 -9.53 4.71 -15.27
C ASP A 205 -8.18 4.03 -15.49
N VAL A 206 -7.20 4.38 -14.68
CA VAL A 206 -5.91 3.69 -14.60
C VAL A 206 -6.20 2.21 -14.52
N SER A 207 -5.66 1.43 -15.44
CA SER A 207 -5.91 0.01 -15.54
C SER A 207 -5.51 -0.71 -14.25
N GLU A 208 -6.45 -0.83 -13.30
CA GLU A 208 -6.32 -1.68 -12.11
C GLU A 208 -5.90 -3.11 -12.46
N GLU A 209 -6.10 -3.50 -13.72
CA GLU A 209 -5.75 -4.79 -14.29
C GLU A 209 -4.25 -5.16 -14.19
N LEU A 210 -3.36 -4.19 -13.98
CA LEU A 210 -1.92 -4.41 -13.87
C LEU A 210 -1.34 -4.02 -12.50
N LEU A 211 -2.18 -3.76 -11.54
CA LEU A 211 -1.79 -3.59 -10.14
C LEU A 211 -1.79 -4.94 -9.44
N VAL A 212 -0.70 -5.25 -8.77
CA VAL A 212 -0.59 -6.41 -7.90
C VAL A 212 -0.55 -5.94 -6.46
N LYS A 213 -1.57 -6.29 -5.70
CA LYS A 213 -1.76 -5.83 -4.33
C LYS A 213 -1.49 -6.97 -3.35
N ARG A 214 -0.71 -6.71 -2.33
CA ARG A 214 -0.37 -7.66 -1.27
C ARG A 214 -0.50 -6.98 0.08
N PHE A 215 -1.22 -7.64 0.99
CA PHE A 215 -1.57 -7.10 2.30
C PHE A 215 -1.14 -8.09 3.38
N TRP A 216 -0.23 -7.67 4.25
CA TRP A 216 0.18 -8.46 5.41
C TRP A 216 -0.67 -8.08 6.61
N MET A 217 -1.13 -9.10 7.31
CA MET A 217 -1.91 -8.97 8.53
C MET A 217 -1.23 -9.75 9.65
N ASP A 218 -1.26 -9.23 10.85
CA ASP A 218 -0.81 -9.95 12.04
C ASP A 218 -1.57 -11.27 12.18
N GLY A 219 -0.85 -12.36 12.45
CA GLY A 219 -1.45 -13.71 12.52
C GLY A 219 -2.36 -13.94 13.72
N THR A 220 -2.33 -13.05 14.72
CA THR A 220 -3.11 -13.15 15.95
C THR A 220 -4.24 -12.13 15.99
N THR A 221 -3.91 -10.86 15.70
CA THR A 221 -4.87 -9.76 15.79
C THR A 221 -5.59 -9.49 14.49
N TYR A 222 -5.07 -9.95 13.35
CA TYR A 222 -5.52 -9.68 11.99
C TYR A 222 -5.47 -8.19 11.60
N ASP A 223 -4.73 -7.39 12.34
CA ASP A 223 -4.55 -5.99 12.00
C ASP A 223 -3.66 -5.85 10.77
N PRO A 224 -3.92 -4.89 9.87
CA PRO A 224 -3.04 -4.56 8.77
C PRO A 224 -1.65 -4.16 9.29
N VAL A 225 -0.60 -4.73 8.72
CA VAL A 225 0.79 -4.49 9.13
C VAL A 225 1.59 -3.82 8.02
N GLN A 226 1.35 -4.25 6.79
CA GLN A 226 2.08 -3.77 5.62
C GLN A 226 1.27 -3.99 4.36
N ASP A 227 1.33 -3.02 3.47
CA ASP A 227 0.78 -3.13 2.13
C ASP A 227 1.89 -2.97 1.10
N VAL A 228 1.82 -3.75 0.03
CA VAL A 228 2.70 -3.60 -1.14
C VAL A 228 1.85 -3.60 -2.40
N ILE A 229 1.97 -2.54 -3.17
CA ILE A 229 1.27 -2.38 -4.44
C ILE A 229 2.32 -2.23 -5.54
N ASP A 230 2.37 -3.19 -6.45
CA ASP A 230 3.22 -3.15 -7.62
C ASP A 230 2.40 -2.68 -8.83
N ASP A 231 2.73 -1.50 -9.36
CA ASP A 231 2.24 -0.99 -10.64
C ASP A 231 3.18 -1.48 -11.75
N LEU A 232 2.74 -2.52 -12.44
CA LEU A 232 3.54 -3.17 -13.47
C LEU A 232 3.69 -2.32 -14.74
N LEU A 233 2.72 -1.45 -15.04
CA LEU A 233 2.80 -0.51 -16.18
C LEU A 233 3.90 0.52 -15.99
N ARG A 234 3.95 1.10 -14.79
CA ARG A 234 4.88 2.19 -14.47
C ARG A 234 6.16 1.71 -13.82
N SER A 235 6.31 0.38 -13.64
CA SER A 235 7.44 -0.26 -12.92
C SER A 235 7.70 0.38 -11.56
N ARG A 236 6.64 0.59 -10.76
CA ARG A 236 6.69 1.23 -9.45
C ARG A 236 6.16 0.30 -8.38
N THR A 237 6.72 0.42 -7.18
CA THR A 237 6.26 -0.29 -5.98
C THR A 237 6.00 0.72 -4.87
N VAL A 238 4.81 0.65 -4.26
CA VAL A 238 4.42 1.38 -3.05
C VAL A 238 4.46 0.40 -1.88
N ARG A 239 5.08 0.82 -0.77
CA ARG A 239 5.20 0.04 0.47
C ARG A 239 4.86 0.87 1.68
#